data_997ecb73770e1b59d9efbfb483b10e49
#
_entry.id   997ecb73770e1b59d9efbfb483b10e49
#
_cell.length_a   1.000
_cell.length_b   1.000
_cell.length_c   1.000
_cell.angle_alpha   90.00
_cell.angle_beta   90.00
_cell.angle_gamma   90.00
#
_symmetry.space_group_name_H-M   'P 1'
#
loop_
_entity.id
_entity.type
_entity.pdbx_description
1 polymer ?
#
loop_
_entity_poly.entity_id
_entity_poly.type
_entity_poly.pdbx_seq_one_letter_code
_entity_poly.pdbx_strand_id
1 'polypeptide(L)'
;DVRNNPQSMKYGFSKRMFREYLEKAGIQYIHIPELGIPSALRKGLGTSISPEQLFLQYATDLLPQQAEAMAQLENLIATCPRLALVCFEADHRMCHRHTLVEYLEKENTLVKPVVHL
;
A
#
# COMPACT_ATOMS: atom_id res chain seq x y z
N ASP A 1 1.11 -6.54 -0.12
CA ASP A 1 1.41 -5.76 -1.32
C ASP A 1 0.22 -4.88 -1.66
N VAL A 2 0.38 -3.56 -1.45
CA VAL A 2 -0.69 -2.56 -1.69
C VAL A 2 -0.49 -1.81 -3.01
N ARG A 3 0.29 -2.36 -3.93
CA ARG A 3 0.41 -1.81 -5.29
C ARG A 3 -0.84 -2.15 -6.09
N ASN A 4 -1.42 -1.15 -6.77
CA ASN A 4 -2.58 -1.39 -7.65
C ASN A 4 -2.21 -2.33 -8.81
N ASN A 5 -1.11 -2.03 -9.51
CA ASN A 5 -0.55 -2.88 -10.57
C ASN A 5 0.88 -3.27 -10.19
N PRO A 6 1.13 -4.48 -9.68
CA PRO A 6 2.42 -4.91 -9.15
C PRO A 6 3.39 -5.40 -10.25
N GLN A 7 3.54 -4.63 -11.31
CA GLN A 7 4.55 -4.79 -12.33
C GLN A 7 5.73 -3.86 -12.04
N SER A 8 6.96 -4.36 -12.12
CA SER A 8 8.16 -3.60 -11.81
C SER A 8 9.27 -3.86 -12.82
N MET A 9 9.98 -2.80 -13.21
CA MET A 9 11.21 -2.90 -14.00
C MET A 9 12.38 -3.45 -13.18
N LYS A 10 12.29 -3.36 -11.85
CA LYS A 10 13.29 -3.92 -10.94
C LYS A 10 13.10 -5.43 -10.84
N TYR A 11 14.16 -6.18 -11.15
CA TYR A 11 14.15 -7.65 -11.12
C TYR A 11 13.69 -8.18 -9.76
N GLY A 12 12.80 -9.16 -9.78
CA GLY A 12 12.29 -9.82 -8.58
C GLY A 12 11.13 -9.10 -7.89
N PHE A 13 10.73 -7.89 -8.33
CA PHE A 13 9.69 -7.10 -7.68
C PHE A 13 8.33 -7.11 -8.39
N SER A 14 8.22 -7.74 -9.58
CA SER A 14 6.91 -8.03 -10.16
C SER A 14 6.21 -9.13 -9.36
N LYS A 15 4.89 -9.07 -9.28
CA LYS A 15 4.03 -9.86 -8.38
C LYS A 15 4.45 -11.34 -8.30
N ARG A 16 4.58 -12.02 -9.44
CA ARG A 16 4.86 -13.46 -9.47
C ARG A 16 6.21 -13.80 -8.82
N MET A 17 7.29 -13.14 -9.25
CA MET A 17 8.63 -13.40 -8.73
C MET A 17 8.76 -12.98 -7.28
N PHE A 18 8.20 -11.83 -6.93
CA PHE A 18 8.22 -11.31 -5.57
C PHE A 18 7.52 -12.26 -4.61
N ARG A 19 6.34 -12.73 -4.98
CA ARG A 19 5.61 -13.75 -4.24
C ARG A 19 6.42 -15.04 -4.06
N GLU A 20 7.02 -15.56 -5.13
CA GLU A 20 7.82 -16.79 -5.07
C GLU A 20 9.01 -16.65 -4.11
N TYR A 21 9.70 -15.51 -4.13
CA TYR A 21 10.83 -15.25 -3.22
C TYR A 21 10.38 -15.15 -1.76
N LEU A 22 9.27 -14.46 -1.50
CA LEU A 22 8.74 -14.34 -0.14
C LEU A 22 8.30 -15.71 0.40
N GLU A 23 7.56 -16.48 -0.39
CA GLU A 23 7.08 -17.80 0.00
C GLU A 23 8.25 -18.77 0.27
N LYS A 24 9.32 -18.72 -0.53
CA LYS A 24 10.55 -19.49 -0.27
C LYS A 24 11.25 -19.07 1.03
N ALA A 25 11.10 -17.84 1.44
CA ALA A 25 11.62 -17.31 2.71
C ALA A 25 10.67 -17.55 3.90
N GLY A 26 9.55 -18.25 3.69
CA GLY A 26 8.57 -18.51 4.74
C GLY A 26 7.69 -17.30 5.07
N ILE A 27 7.60 -16.32 4.15
CA ILE A 27 6.78 -15.11 4.30
C ILE A 27 5.53 -15.23 3.42
N GLN A 28 4.36 -15.13 4.02
CA GLN A 28 3.10 -15.13 3.29
C GLN A 28 2.97 -13.84 2.47
N TYR A 29 2.58 -13.98 1.20
CA TYR A 29 2.32 -12.86 0.31
C TYR A 29 0.81 -12.68 0.13
N ILE A 30 0.33 -11.46 0.32
CA ILE A 30 -1.06 -11.08 0.09
C ILE A 30 -1.08 -9.80 -0.74
N HIS A 31 -1.85 -9.78 -1.82
CA HIS A 31 -2.02 -8.62 -2.69
C HIS A 31 -3.40 -8.01 -2.45
N ILE A 32 -3.44 -6.72 -2.11
CA ILE A 32 -4.67 -5.95 -1.94
C ILE A 32 -4.61 -4.76 -2.91
N PRO A 33 -4.91 -4.96 -4.20
CA PRO A 33 -4.76 -3.92 -5.24
C PRO A 33 -5.70 -2.73 -5.04
N GLU A 34 -6.82 -2.92 -4.37
CA GLU A 34 -7.80 -1.88 -4.07
C GLU A 34 -7.23 -0.77 -3.17
N LEU A 35 -6.19 -1.09 -2.39
CA LEU A 35 -5.48 -0.12 -1.55
C LEU A 35 -4.35 0.60 -2.29
N GLY A 36 -4.14 0.30 -3.56
CA GLY A 36 -3.20 1.01 -4.42
C GLY A 36 -3.86 2.19 -5.16
N ILE A 37 -3.03 3.10 -5.64
CA ILE A 37 -3.51 4.22 -6.48
C ILE A 37 -3.59 3.75 -7.93
N PRO A 38 -4.78 3.74 -8.58
CA PRO A 38 -4.91 3.40 -9.98
C PRO A 38 -4.08 4.31 -10.89
N SER A 39 -3.55 3.77 -11.98
CA SER A 39 -2.73 4.54 -12.93
C SER A 39 -3.48 5.72 -13.54
N ALA A 40 -4.80 5.63 -13.69
CA ALA A 40 -5.64 6.73 -14.16
C ALA A 40 -5.54 7.99 -13.29
N LEU A 41 -5.42 7.83 -11.96
CA LEU A 41 -5.27 8.95 -11.03
C LEU A 41 -3.86 9.55 -11.06
N ARG A 42 -2.87 8.81 -11.56
CA ARG A 42 -1.48 9.26 -11.65
C ARG A 42 -1.16 10.04 -12.92
N LYS A 43 -2.05 10.04 -13.91
CA LYS A 43 -1.80 10.65 -15.23
C LYS A 43 -1.47 12.13 -15.21
N GLY A 44 -1.95 12.87 -14.22
CA GLY A 44 -1.65 14.30 -14.07
C GLY A 44 -0.41 14.59 -13.21
N LEU A 45 0.24 13.58 -12.66
CA LEU A 45 1.35 13.75 -11.72
C LEU A 45 2.56 14.42 -12.40
N GLY A 46 3.05 15.50 -11.79
CA GLY A 46 4.17 16.28 -12.32
C GLY A 46 3.78 17.35 -13.33
N THR A 47 2.53 17.38 -13.81
CA THR A 47 2.02 18.40 -14.75
C THR A 47 0.82 19.15 -14.18
N SER A 48 -0.29 18.48 -13.91
CA SER A 48 -1.54 19.10 -13.42
C SER A 48 -1.86 18.74 -11.97
N ILE A 49 -1.17 17.77 -11.38
CA ILE A 49 -1.38 17.35 -9.99
C ILE A 49 -0.03 17.13 -9.28
N SER A 50 0.09 17.63 -8.06
CA SER A 50 1.26 17.40 -7.21
C SER A 50 1.14 16.06 -6.47
N PRO A 51 2.26 15.49 -5.97
CA PRO A 51 2.21 14.31 -5.10
C PRO A 51 1.30 14.51 -3.87
N GLU A 52 1.34 15.67 -3.25
CA GLU A 52 0.52 16.00 -2.08
C GLU A 52 -0.96 15.98 -2.42
N GLN A 53 -1.34 16.55 -3.56
CA GLN A 53 -2.73 16.54 -4.06
C GLN A 53 -3.19 15.10 -4.37
N LEU A 54 -2.32 14.29 -4.97
CA LEU A 54 -2.63 12.89 -5.26
C LEU A 54 -2.86 12.10 -3.98
N PHE A 55 -2.01 12.26 -2.97
CA PHE A 55 -2.14 11.55 -1.70
C PHE A 55 -3.34 12.04 -0.90
N LEU A 56 -3.65 13.33 -0.95
CA LEU A 56 -4.87 13.86 -0.35
C LEU A 56 -6.12 13.25 -1.00
N GLN A 57 -6.17 13.22 -2.32
CA GLN A 57 -7.27 12.61 -3.07
C GLN A 57 -7.40 11.11 -2.76
N TYR A 58 -6.28 10.41 -2.65
CA TYR A 58 -6.25 9.01 -2.24
C TYR A 58 -6.91 8.79 -0.87
N ALA A 59 -6.56 9.62 0.13
CA ALA A 59 -7.10 9.51 1.47
C ALA A 59 -8.57 9.93 1.57
N THR A 60 -9.00 10.96 0.83
CA THR A 60 -10.33 11.54 0.96
C THR A 60 -11.37 10.89 0.04
N ASP A 61 -10.97 10.44 -1.14
CA ASP A 61 -11.89 9.97 -2.17
C ASP A 61 -11.80 8.47 -2.42
N LEU A 62 -10.58 7.90 -2.39
CA LEU A 62 -10.38 6.49 -2.72
C LEU A 62 -10.53 5.57 -1.50
N LEU A 63 -9.78 5.80 -0.45
CA LEU A 63 -9.79 4.90 0.73
C LEU A 63 -11.18 4.74 1.35
N PRO A 64 -12.03 5.78 1.50
CA PRO A 64 -13.38 5.61 2.04
C PRO A 64 -14.28 4.68 1.22
N GLN A 65 -13.98 4.48 -0.06
CA GLN A 65 -14.72 3.58 -0.94
C GLN A 65 -14.22 2.13 -0.88
N GLN A 66 -13.12 1.86 -0.19
CA GLN A 66 -12.47 0.55 -0.12
C GLN A 66 -12.66 -0.12 1.25
N ALA A 67 -13.89 -0.08 1.76
CA ALA A 67 -14.20 -0.60 3.09
C ALA A 67 -13.85 -2.09 3.26
N GLU A 68 -14.11 -2.93 2.25
CA GLU A 68 -13.78 -4.36 2.30
C GLU A 68 -12.27 -4.60 2.32
N ALA A 69 -11.52 -3.90 1.47
CA ALA A 69 -10.07 -4.00 1.42
C ALA A 69 -9.43 -3.48 2.72
N MET A 70 -9.96 -2.40 3.28
CA MET A 70 -9.54 -1.88 4.58
C MET A 70 -9.80 -2.90 5.69
N ALA A 71 -10.98 -3.50 5.74
CA ALA A 71 -11.32 -4.53 6.73
C ALA A 71 -10.39 -5.76 6.61
N GLN A 72 -10.04 -6.16 5.39
CA GLN A 72 -9.06 -7.22 5.16
C GLN A 72 -7.69 -6.86 5.75
N LEU A 73 -7.20 -5.65 5.49
CA LEU A 73 -5.93 -5.17 6.02
C LEU A 73 -5.94 -5.09 7.54
N GLU A 74 -6.99 -4.53 8.13
CA GLU A 74 -7.16 -4.43 9.58
C GLU A 74 -7.15 -5.81 10.25
N ASN A 75 -7.83 -6.80 9.66
CA ASN A 75 -7.82 -8.16 10.14
C ASN A 75 -6.41 -8.78 10.08
N LEU A 76 -5.65 -8.53 9.02
CA LEU A 76 -4.26 -8.98 8.91
C LEU A 76 -3.37 -8.32 9.98
N ILE A 77 -3.55 -7.02 10.23
CA ILE A 77 -2.83 -6.29 11.27
C ILE A 77 -3.11 -6.90 12.66
N ALA A 78 -4.36 -7.25 12.92
CA ALA A 78 -4.78 -7.83 14.20
C ALA A 78 -4.27 -9.26 14.39
N THR A 79 -4.24 -10.07 13.35
CA THR A 79 -3.98 -11.52 13.45
C THR A 79 -2.54 -11.92 13.15
N CYS A 80 -1.79 -11.15 12.35
CA CYS A 80 -0.41 -11.46 12.02
C CYS A 80 0.56 -10.88 13.06
N PRO A 81 1.55 -11.65 13.57
CA PRO A 81 2.54 -11.13 14.51
C PRO A 81 3.37 -9.97 13.93
N ARG A 82 3.72 -10.07 12.66
CA ARG A 82 4.44 -9.05 11.89
C ARG A 82 3.79 -8.90 10.52
N LEU A 83 3.68 -7.66 10.06
CA LEU A 83 3.14 -7.34 8.75
C LEU A 83 3.96 -6.21 8.13
N ALA A 84 4.25 -6.33 6.84
CA ALA A 84 4.92 -5.29 6.07
C ALA A 84 4.03 -4.84 4.91
N LEU A 85 3.87 -3.53 4.74
CA LEU A 85 3.25 -2.94 3.56
C LEU A 85 4.30 -2.69 2.49
N VAL A 86 4.05 -3.15 1.28
CA VAL A 86 4.96 -3.02 0.13
C VAL A 86 4.35 -2.13 -0.95
N CYS A 87 5.14 -1.20 -1.43
CA CYS A 87 4.84 -0.30 -2.54
C CYS A 87 6.04 -0.21 -3.48
N PHE A 88 5.97 0.63 -4.53
CA PHE A 88 7.06 0.84 -5.49
C PHE A 88 8.20 1.70 -4.93
N GLU A 89 7.87 2.72 -4.13
CA GLU A 89 8.82 3.73 -3.69
C GLU A 89 9.63 3.26 -2.48
N ALA A 90 10.93 3.53 -2.50
CA ALA A 90 11.80 3.26 -1.36
C ALA A 90 11.49 4.20 -0.19
N ASP A 91 11.39 5.51 -0.47
CA ASP A 91 10.99 6.48 0.55
C ASP A 91 9.47 6.41 0.81
N HIS A 92 9.10 6.04 2.04
CA HIS A 92 7.70 5.92 2.43
C HIS A 92 6.92 7.23 2.27
N ARG A 93 7.58 8.39 2.44
CA ARG A 93 6.95 9.72 2.33
C ARG A 93 6.53 10.05 0.89
N MET A 94 7.16 9.43 -0.08
CA MET A 94 6.85 9.58 -1.50
C MET A 94 5.92 8.49 -2.01
N CYS A 95 5.24 7.80 -1.10
CA CYS A 95 4.43 6.62 -1.42
C CYS A 95 3.09 6.65 -0.67
N HIS A 96 2.04 6.19 -1.34
CA HIS A 96 0.70 6.08 -0.76
C HIS A 96 0.63 5.19 0.50
N ARG A 97 1.59 4.28 0.73
CA ARG A 97 1.61 3.47 1.97
C ARG A 97 1.76 4.33 3.23
N HIS A 98 2.45 5.47 3.15
CA HIS A 98 2.53 6.43 4.27
C HIS A 98 1.14 7.01 4.57
N THR A 99 0.45 7.48 3.54
CA THR A 99 -0.92 8.02 3.66
C THR A 99 -1.90 6.95 4.16
N LEU A 100 -1.73 5.69 3.71
CA LEU A 100 -2.53 4.56 4.19
C LEU A 100 -2.32 4.32 5.70
N VAL A 101 -1.08 4.38 6.16
CA VAL A 101 -0.76 4.24 7.60
C VAL A 101 -1.38 5.39 8.40
N GLU A 102 -1.23 6.64 7.96
CA GLU A 102 -1.87 7.80 8.61
C GLU A 102 -3.40 7.67 8.68
N TYR A 103 -4.01 7.13 7.62
CA TYR A 103 -5.45 6.87 7.60
C TYR A 103 -5.85 5.84 8.66
N LEU A 104 -5.11 4.73 8.76
CA LEU A 104 -5.33 3.70 9.79
C LEU A 104 -5.13 4.24 11.22
N GLU A 105 -4.14 5.12 11.41
CA GLU A 105 -3.89 5.77 12.70
C GLU A 105 -5.07 6.66 13.12
N LYS A 106 -5.61 7.44 12.18
CA LYS A 106 -6.78 8.30 12.44
C LYS A 106 -8.03 7.50 12.79
N GLU A 107 -8.21 6.33 12.18
CA GLU A 107 -9.32 5.43 12.47
C GLU A 107 -9.11 4.60 13.75
N ASN A 108 -7.98 4.78 14.46
CA ASN A 108 -7.60 4.03 15.66
C ASN A 108 -7.58 2.51 15.47
N THR A 109 -7.26 2.06 14.28
CA THR A 109 -7.23 0.62 13.93
C THR A 109 -5.85 -0.01 14.06
N LEU A 110 -4.79 0.81 14.23
CA LEU A 110 -3.44 0.33 14.45
C LEU A 110 -3.23 -0.10 15.90
N VAL A 111 -3.05 -1.40 16.09
CA VAL A 111 -2.77 -2.02 17.40
C VAL A 111 -1.29 -2.31 17.61
N LYS A 112 -0.45 -1.98 16.64
CA LYS A 112 0.99 -2.25 16.64
C LYS A 112 1.78 -1.00 16.26
N PRO A 113 3.01 -0.83 16.79
CA PRO A 113 3.87 0.28 16.38
C PRO A 113 4.25 0.16 14.91
N VAL A 114 4.33 1.31 14.23
CA VAL A 114 4.75 1.40 12.83
C VAL A 114 6.23 1.75 12.76
N VAL A 115 6.96 1.01 11.93
CA VAL A 115 8.36 1.29 11.61
C VAL A 115 8.48 1.50 10.11
N HIS A 116 8.99 2.64 9.70
CA HIS A 116 9.30 2.91 8.29
C HIS A 116 10.71 2.45 7.97
N LEU A 117 10.81 1.54 7.02
CA LEU A 117 12.10 0.97 6.59
C LEU A 117 12.67 1.74 5.39
#